data_14680b30944711fd082f9697ebb8fb06
#
_entry.id   14680b30944711fd082f9697ebb8fb06
#
_cell.length_a   1.000
_cell.length_b   1.000
_cell.length_c   1.000
_cell.angle_alpha   90.00
_cell.angle_beta   90.00
_cell.angle_gamma   90.00
#
_symmetry.space_group_name_H-M   'P 1'
#
loop_
_entity.id
_entity.type
_entity.pdbx_description
1 polymer ?
#
loop_
_entity_poly.entity_id
_entity_poly.type
_entity_poly.pdbx_seq_one_letter_code
_entity_poly.pdbx_strand_id
1 'polypeptide(L)'
;MELGRFSVSLSVKDIAKSKAFYEALGFKAHPECGSVQDKWLILEHGTTIIGLFEGMFESNILTFNPTDARIIEAHLVKNGVEMQTSTQGKTGPAHCVLQDPDGNTIMFDQF
;
A
#
# COMPACT_ATOMS: atom_id res chain seq x y z
N MET A 1 -3.09 -18.93 -1.17
CA MET A 1 -3.89 -17.68 -1.18
C MET A 1 -3.09 -16.60 -1.92
N GLU A 2 -3.72 -15.90 -2.83
CA GLU A 2 -3.04 -14.92 -3.67
C GLU A 2 -3.07 -13.54 -2.98
N LEU A 3 -1.90 -12.98 -2.62
CA LEU A 3 -1.79 -11.68 -1.97
C LEU A 3 -1.52 -10.55 -2.97
N GLY A 4 -1.17 -10.87 -4.21
CA GLY A 4 -0.92 -9.90 -5.26
C GLY A 4 0.45 -9.23 -5.19
N ARG A 5 0.57 -8.10 -5.87
CA ARG A 5 1.83 -7.34 -5.90
C ARG A 5 2.09 -6.70 -4.55
N PHE A 6 3.35 -6.63 -4.19
CA PHE A 6 3.78 -6.02 -2.94
C PHE A 6 4.42 -4.66 -3.19
N SER A 7 4.11 -3.69 -2.33
CA SER A 7 4.81 -2.41 -2.28
C SER A 7 4.91 -1.95 -0.84
N VAL A 8 5.92 -1.12 -0.56
CA VAL A 8 6.00 -0.41 0.72
C VAL A 8 5.45 0.98 0.48
N SER A 9 4.42 1.34 1.24
CA SER A 9 3.85 2.69 1.20
C SER A 9 4.49 3.52 2.29
N LEU A 10 5.28 4.50 1.89
CA LEU A 10 6.05 5.33 2.80
C LEU A 10 5.31 6.63 3.09
N SER A 11 5.16 6.94 4.38
CA SER A 11 4.69 8.25 4.83
C SER A 11 5.87 9.21 4.79
N VAL A 12 5.81 10.22 3.94
CA VAL A 12 6.92 11.15 3.73
C VAL A 12 6.52 12.57 4.11
N LYS A 13 7.51 13.37 4.51
CA LYS A 13 7.29 14.75 4.93
C LYS A 13 7.33 15.72 3.74
N ASP A 14 8.17 15.41 2.75
CA ASP A 14 8.36 16.23 1.56
C ASP A 14 8.52 15.28 0.37
N ILE A 15 7.44 15.09 -0.36
CA ILE A 15 7.39 14.10 -1.44
C ILE A 15 8.36 14.44 -2.58
N ALA A 16 8.60 15.73 -2.85
CA ALA A 16 9.54 16.12 -3.89
C ALA A 16 10.97 15.70 -3.54
N LYS A 17 11.37 15.89 -2.28
CA LYS A 17 12.67 15.44 -1.80
C LYS A 17 12.82 13.95 -1.81
N SER A 18 11.77 13.23 -1.37
CA SER A 18 11.78 11.77 -1.37
C SER A 18 11.85 11.21 -2.79
N LYS A 19 11.09 11.79 -3.72
CA LYS A 19 11.16 11.40 -5.13
C LYS A 19 12.58 11.53 -5.67
N ALA A 20 13.21 12.68 -5.47
CA ALA A 20 14.58 12.92 -5.94
C ALA A 20 15.57 11.93 -5.32
N PHE A 21 15.40 11.60 -4.04
CA PHE A 21 16.26 10.64 -3.35
C PHE A 21 16.16 9.25 -3.98
N TYR A 22 14.95 8.74 -4.19
CA TYR A 22 14.75 7.41 -4.75
C TYR A 22 15.11 7.36 -6.25
N GLU A 23 14.89 8.44 -6.99
CA GLU A 23 15.34 8.52 -8.39
C GLU A 23 16.86 8.42 -8.48
N ALA A 24 17.58 8.98 -7.50
CA ALA A 24 19.05 8.86 -7.45
C ALA A 24 19.49 7.40 -7.26
N LEU A 25 18.66 6.54 -6.65
CA LEU A 25 18.93 5.11 -6.51
C LEU A 25 18.57 4.33 -7.79
N GLY A 26 17.94 4.97 -8.76
CA GLY A 26 17.53 4.32 -10.00
C GLY A 26 16.04 4.02 -10.12
N PHE A 27 15.23 4.42 -9.13
CA PHE A 27 13.80 4.28 -9.23
C PHE A 27 13.22 5.22 -10.27
N LYS A 28 12.14 4.81 -10.92
CA LYS A 28 11.43 5.63 -11.90
C LYS A 28 9.98 5.78 -11.48
N ALA A 29 9.46 7.00 -11.61
CA ALA A 29 8.04 7.25 -11.33
C ALA A 29 7.17 6.56 -12.38
N HIS A 30 6.13 5.89 -11.92
CA HIS A 30 5.13 5.28 -12.82
C HIS A 30 4.29 6.41 -13.42
N PRO A 31 4.21 6.54 -14.75
CA PRO A 31 3.63 7.74 -15.38
C PRO A 31 2.15 7.98 -15.08
N GLU A 32 1.41 6.95 -14.70
CA GLU A 32 -0.04 7.05 -14.46
C GLU A 32 -0.43 6.90 -12.99
N CYS A 33 0.56 6.81 -12.09
CA CYS A 33 0.31 6.54 -10.67
C CYS A 33 0.76 7.70 -9.80
N GLY A 34 -0.04 8.76 -9.81
CA GLY A 34 0.16 9.90 -8.95
C GLY A 34 1.15 10.94 -9.45
N SER A 35 1.38 11.94 -8.65
CA SER A 35 2.32 13.02 -8.92
C SER A 35 2.70 13.72 -7.62
N VAL A 36 3.77 14.54 -7.67
CA VAL A 36 4.15 15.38 -6.52
C VAL A 36 3.01 16.34 -6.15
N GLN A 37 2.30 16.88 -7.13
CA GLN A 37 1.18 17.79 -6.90
C GLN A 37 0.02 17.09 -6.18
N ASP A 38 -0.22 15.82 -6.48
CA ASP A 38 -1.28 15.02 -5.88
C ASP A 38 -0.91 14.50 -4.49
N LYS A 39 0.34 14.71 -4.05
CA LYS A 39 0.86 14.28 -2.75
C LYS A 39 1.00 12.77 -2.61
N TRP A 40 0.97 12.04 -3.70
CA TRP A 40 1.28 10.61 -3.73
C TRP A 40 1.85 10.21 -5.08
N LEU A 41 2.73 9.22 -5.11
CA LEU A 41 3.21 8.67 -6.36
C LEU A 41 3.87 7.31 -6.13
N ILE A 42 3.90 6.51 -7.21
CA ILE A 42 4.48 5.17 -7.18
C ILE A 42 5.78 5.17 -7.96
N LEU A 43 6.81 4.60 -7.35
CA LEU A 43 8.14 4.44 -7.95
C LEU A 43 8.47 2.97 -8.11
N GLU A 44 9.16 2.62 -9.18
CA GLU A 44 9.55 1.26 -9.47
C GLU A 44 11.04 1.16 -9.81
N HIS A 45 11.65 0.05 -9.39
CA HIS A 45 12.99 -0.35 -9.80
C HIS A 45 13.02 -1.87 -9.89
N GLY A 46 13.06 -2.41 -11.11
CA GLY A 46 12.90 -3.85 -11.31
C GLY A 46 11.54 -4.32 -10.78
N THR A 47 11.56 -5.27 -9.87
CA THR A 47 10.33 -5.76 -9.21
C THR A 47 10.02 -5.03 -7.90
N THR A 48 10.87 -4.09 -7.50
CA THR A 48 10.66 -3.33 -6.27
C THR A 48 9.74 -2.14 -6.51
N ILE A 49 8.71 -2.02 -5.69
CA ILE A 49 7.72 -0.95 -5.80
C ILE A 49 7.66 -0.21 -4.47
N ILE A 50 7.74 1.11 -4.54
CA ILE A 50 7.62 1.99 -3.37
C ILE A 50 6.58 3.05 -3.69
N GLY A 51 5.61 3.21 -2.78
CA GLY A 51 4.67 4.32 -2.85
C GLY A 51 5.13 5.43 -1.91
N LEU A 52 5.06 6.68 -2.36
CA LEU A 52 5.32 7.86 -1.53
C LEU A 52 4.01 8.57 -1.30
N PHE A 53 3.71 8.88 -0.03
CA PHE A 53 2.45 9.52 0.36
C PHE A 53 2.73 10.62 1.38
N GLU A 54 2.34 11.84 1.08
CA GLU A 54 2.54 12.98 1.96
C GLU A 54 1.22 13.37 2.62
N GLY A 55 1.18 13.30 3.95
CA GLY A 55 0.02 13.76 4.71
C GLY A 55 -1.20 12.85 4.70
N MET A 56 -1.09 11.61 4.26
CA MET A 56 -2.23 10.70 4.16
C MET A 56 -2.35 9.70 5.31
N PHE A 57 -1.23 9.33 5.92
CA PHE A 57 -1.20 8.44 7.08
C PHE A 57 0.08 8.68 7.87
N GLU A 58 0.13 8.18 9.11
CA GLU A 58 1.22 8.51 10.03
C GLU A 58 2.42 7.58 9.95
N SER A 59 2.21 6.31 9.64
CA SER A 59 3.27 5.30 9.62
C SER A 59 3.28 4.53 8.31
N ASN A 60 4.43 3.96 7.97
CA ASN A 60 4.60 3.20 6.73
C ASN A 60 3.70 1.98 6.72
N ILE A 61 3.26 1.58 5.53
CA ILE A 61 2.32 0.48 5.34
C ILE A 61 2.92 -0.55 4.39
N LEU A 62 2.83 -1.83 4.77
CA LEU A 62 3.13 -2.94 3.88
C LEU A 62 1.87 -3.20 3.06
N THR A 63 1.94 -2.92 1.75
CA THR A 63 0.75 -2.93 0.89
C THR A 63 0.81 -4.10 -0.10
N PHE A 64 -0.29 -4.82 -0.20
CA PHE A 64 -0.49 -5.88 -1.18
C PHE A 64 -1.69 -5.53 -2.06
N ASN A 65 -1.61 -5.86 -3.34
CA ASN A 65 -2.70 -5.60 -4.29
C ASN A 65 -3.26 -6.92 -4.82
N PRO A 66 -4.11 -7.60 -4.02
CA PRO A 66 -4.67 -8.88 -4.42
C PRO A 66 -5.80 -8.74 -5.42
N THR A 67 -6.15 -9.84 -6.06
CA THR A 67 -7.33 -9.90 -6.90
C THR A 67 -8.62 -9.83 -6.06
N ASP A 68 -8.60 -10.43 -4.86
CA ASP A 68 -9.79 -10.46 -4.00
C ASP A 68 -9.42 -10.25 -2.52
N ALA A 69 -9.52 -9.00 -2.07
CA ALA A 69 -9.24 -8.64 -0.69
C ALA A 69 -10.27 -9.21 0.29
N ARG A 70 -11.50 -9.42 -0.16
CA ARG A 70 -12.58 -9.93 0.71
C ARG A 70 -12.35 -11.37 1.11
N ILE A 71 -11.83 -12.19 0.20
CA ILE A 71 -11.46 -13.58 0.51
C ILE A 71 -10.33 -13.62 1.52
N ILE A 72 -9.34 -12.74 1.37
CA ILE A 72 -8.23 -12.65 2.32
C ILE A 72 -8.74 -12.26 3.70
N GLU A 73 -9.59 -11.25 3.78
CA GLU A 73 -10.17 -10.81 5.04
C GLU A 73 -10.94 -11.95 5.71
N ALA A 74 -11.81 -12.63 4.96
CA ALA A 74 -12.59 -13.74 5.51
C ALA A 74 -11.69 -14.84 6.08
N HIS A 75 -10.60 -15.15 5.40
CA HIS A 75 -9.63 -16.15 5.86
C HIS A 75 -8.94 -15.68 7.15
N LEU A 76 -8.53 -14.43 7.21
CA LEU A 76 -7.84 -13.87 8.38
C LEU A 76 -8.77 -13.84 9.59
N VAL A 77 -10.00 -13.38 9.40
CA VAL A 77 -11.00 -13.32 10.49
C VAL A 77 -11.29 -14.73 11.02
N LYS A 78 -11.42 -15.71 10.12
CA LYS A 78 -11.61 -17.11 10.51
C LYS A 78 -10.45 -17.63 11.36
N ASN A 79 -9.25 -17.11 11.18
CA ASN A 79 -8.06 -17.49 11.94
C ASN A 79 -7.79 -16.58 13.13
N GLY A 80 -8.78 -15.79 13.55
CA GLY A 80 -8.70 -14.98 14.76
C GLY A 80 -7.99 -13.65 14.63
N VAL A 81 -7.73 -13.19 13.40
CA VAL A 81 -7.08 -11.90 13.17
C VAL A 81 -8.13 -10.79 13.17
N GLU A 82 -7.87 -9.73 13.94
CA GLU A 82 -8.74 -8.56 13.99
C GLU A 82 -8.40 -7.58 12.87
N MET A 83 -9.45 -7.04 12.22
CA MET A 83 -9.29 -5.98 11.23
C MET A 83 -9.34 -4.62 11.90
N GLN A 84 -8.39 -3.74 11.54
CA GLN A 84 -8.45 -2.33 11.90
C GLN A 84 -9.50 -1.64 11.00
N THR A 85 -9.51 -1.98 9.71
CA THR A 85 -10.52 -1.51 8.76
C THR A 85 -10.96 -2.71 7.92
N SER A 86 -12.25 -2.98 7.89
CA SER A 86 -12.82 -4.09 7.11
C SER A 86 -13.10 -3.68 5.67
N THR A 87 -13.16 -4.67 4.78
CA THR A 87 -13.50 -4.45 3.37
C THR A 87 -14.91 -3.85 3.24
N GLN A 88 -15.14 -3.15 2.15
CA GLN A 88 -16.36 -2.43 1.84
C GLN A 88 -17.13 -3.12 0.73
N GLY A 89 -18.46 -3.12 0.82
CA GLY A 89 -19.33 -3.64 -0.23
C GLY A 89 -19.15 -5.13 -0.50
N LYS A 90 -19.69 -5.59 -1.60
CA LYS A 90 -19.66 -7.01 -2.01
C LYS A 90 -18.91 -7.21 -3.32
N THR A 91 -18.76 -6.17 -4.14
CA THR A 91 -18.11 -6.21 -5.45
C THR A 91 -17.30 -4.94 -5.64
N GLY A 92 -16.39 -4.96 -6.61
CA GLY A 92 -15.57 -3.80 -6.96
C GLY A 92 -14.40 -3.57 -6.02
N PRO A 93 -13.78 -2.38 -6.09
CA PRO A 93 -12.64 -2.04 -5.27
C PRO A 93 -12.92 -2.19 -3.78
N ALA A 94 -11.93 -2.67 -3.04
CA ALA A 94 -12.04 -2.84 -1.60
C ALA A 94 -10.65 -2.85 -0.97
N HIS A 95 -10.58 -2.38 0.26
CA HIS A 95 -9.35 -2.49 1.03
C HIS A 95 -9.64 -2.90 2.46
N CYS A 96 -8.70 -3.58 3.09
CA CYS A 96 -8.74 -3.83 4.52
C CYS A 96 -7.37 -3.54 5.12
N VAL A 97 -7.36 -3.13 6.37
CA VAL A 97 -6.15 -2.74 7.10
C VAL A 97 -6.10 -3.51 8.40
N LEU A 98 -4.94 -4.00 8.74
CA LEU A 98 -4.69 -4.72 9.98
C LEU A 98 -3.27 -4.46 10.45
N GLN A 99 -2.93 -4.98 11.62
CA GLN A 99 -1.57 -4.89 12.15
C GLN A 99 -1.04 -6.27 12.46
N ASP A 100 0.27 -6.45 12.27
CA ASP A 100 0.93 -7.67 12.69
C ASP A 100 1.13 -7.64 14.22
N PRO A 101 1.68 -8.71 14.85
CA PRO A 101 1.86 -8.74 16.31
C PRO A 101 2.72 -7.62 16.88
N ASP A 102 3.58 -7.02 16.08
CA ASP A 102 4.47 -5.94 16.51
C ASP A 102 3.96 -4.55 16.14
N GLY A 103 2.75 -4.46 15.63
CA GLY A 103 2.14 -3.18 15.28
C GLY A 103 2.48 -2.64 13.90
N ASN A 104 3.07 -3.45 13.04
CA ASN A 104 3.32 -3.04 11.65
C ASN A 104 2.00 -3.06 10.87
N THR A 105 1.70 -1.96 10.21
CA THR A 105 0.45 -1.83 9.45
C THR A 105 0.55 -2.56 8.11
N ILE A 106 -0.46 -3.34 7.80
CA ILE A 106 -0.58 -4.10 6.56
C ILE A 106 -1.90 -3.71 5.90
N MET A 107 -1.86 -3.50 4.58
CA MET A 107 -3.07 -3.21 3.82
C MET A 107 -3.18 -4.15 2.63
N PHE A 108 -4.36 -4.69 2.42
CA PHE A 108 -4.72 -5.38 1.19
C PHE A 108 -5.66 -4.45 0.41
N ASP A 109 -5.21 -4.00 -0.74
CA ASP A 109 -5.90 -2.98 -1.53
C ASP A 109 -6.21 -3.52 -2.93
N GLN A 110 -7.47 -3.83 -3.16
CA GLN A 110 -7.99 -4.35 -4.43
C GLN A 110 -8.54 -3.20 -5.26
N PHE A 111 -8.08 -3.09 -6.48
CA PHE A 111 -8.55 -2.08 -7.41
C PHE A 111 -9.85 -2.48 -8.11
#